data_64b0c0650992505c80bae6aa85bd0b4c
#
_entry.id   64b0c0650992505c80bae6aa85bd0b4c
#
_cell.length_a   1.000
_cell.length_b   1.000
_cell.length_c   1.000
_cell.angle_alpha   90.00
_cell.angle_beta   90.00
_cell.angle_gamma   90.00
#
_symmetry.space_group_name_H-M   'P 1'
#
loop_
_entity.id
_entity.type
_entity.pdbx_description
1 polymer ?
#
loop_
_entity_poly.entity_id
_entity_poly.type
_entity_poly.pdbx_seq_one_letter_code
_entity_poly.pdbx_strand_id
1 'polypeptide(L)'
;MTKIQNFKMYIDGQWVESESGKTIETLNPENNEVWATVPEANTKDVDKAVKAAQKAFDNSWSNLHPRDRAKYLRSLAKLLRENAEHLGTIETIDTGKIFRETKTQANYIAEYYDYFAGLADKVEGTVVPIDKPDMQVTTTRIPIGVIAAIIPWNSQMLLTAVKLAPALAMGNTVVIKSSELAPVTLLEFAKLVEKSGMPKGVVNVITGLGDPCGKALTTHDLVEKIAFTGGPETARHIVRNSAENLSQVSLELGGKSPVVVFNDAEQENALNGITAGIFGASGQSCIAGSRLYIQSKIYDEFLDKLVAKAEKIKLGAPMDKDTQMGPLNSFKQLENIEKNIKATVEQGGKIKCGGKRSNISNKGYYFPATIIECKNHNLPTAENELFGPVLSVMKFETEEEVIKLMNDNKYGLSSGVYTSNFGRGLRVSKAIRAGITFVNTYRLISPMAPFGGIKDSGYGKEAGIESIKEYTRIKTTWLNSSDKPMTDPFTMG
;
A
#
# COMPACT_ATOMS: atom_id res chain seq x y z
N MET A 1 -26.11 -22.04 -7.56
CA MET A 1 -25.04 -21.88 -6.56
C MET A 1 -23.71 -21.94 -7.30
N THR A 2 -22.92 -20.90 -7.27
CA THR A 2 -21.57 -20.91 -7.86
C THR A 2 -20.75 -21.92 -7.06
N LYS A 3 -20.01 -22.82 -7.74
CA LYS A 3 -19.18 -23.82 -7.07
C LYS A 3 -18.07 -23.09 -6.28
N ILE A 4 -18.00 -23.32 -4.96
CA ILE A 4 -16.94 -22.77 -4.11
C ILE A 4 -15.60 -23.28 -4.62
N GLN A 5 -14.64 -22.36 -4.84
CA GLN A 5 -13.30 -22.68 -5.30
C GLN A 5 -12.38 -22.91 -4.10
N ASN A 6 -11.53 -23.95 -4.17
CA ASN A 6 -10.56 -24.26 -3.12
C ASN A 6 -9.16 -23.93 -3.61
N PHE A 7 -8.48 -23.06 -2.87
CA PHE A 7 -7.11 -22.64 -3.17
C PHE A 7 -6.11 -23.26 -2.22
N LYS A 8 -4.82 -23.17 -2.58
CA LYS A 8 -3.69 -23.66 -1.78
C LYS A 8 -2.65 -22.55 -1.64
N MET A 9 -1.87 -22.59 -0.57
CA MET A 9 -0.70 -21.72 -0.40
C MET A 9 0.41 -22.16 -1.36
N TYR A 10 1.30 -21.22 -1.70
CA TYR A 10 2.48 -21.48 -2.54
C TYR A 10 3.75 -21.37 -1.70
N ILE A 11 4.36 -22.52 -1.38
CA ILE A 11 5.56 -22.62 -0.53
C ILE A 11 6.58 -23.52 -1.19
N ASP A 12 7.84 -23.06 -1.32
CA ASP A 12 8.97 -23.78 -1.93
C ASP A 12 8.66 -24.34 -3.33
N GLY A 13 7.91 -23.57 -4.14
CA GLY A 13 7.50 -23.99 -5.47
C GLY A 13 6.44 -25.09 -5.50
N GLN A 14 5.69 -25.25 -4.42
CA GLN A 14 4.63 -26.27 -4.28
C GLN A 14 3.33 -25.63 -3.79
N TRP A 15 2.21 -26.16 -4.26
CA TRP A 15 0.87 -25.81 -3.81
C TRP A 15 0.46 -26.71 -2.65
N VAL A 16 0.36 -26.10 -1.45
CA VAL A 16 0.16 -26.85 -0.20
C VAL A 16 -1.08 -26.36 0.55
N GLU A 17 -1.69 -27.26 1.30
CA GLU A 17 -2.70 -26.95 2.31
C GLU A 17 -2.04 -26.60 3.63
N SER A 18 -2.82 -26.08 4.60
CA SER A 18 -2.30 -25.87 5.97
C SER A 18 -2.05 -27.20 6.67
N GLU A 19 -0.99 -27.28 7.46
CA GLU A 19 -0.70 -28.40 8.36
C GLU A 19 -1.83 -28.70 9.35
N SER A 20 -2.65 -27.67 9.67
CA SER A 20 -3.80 -27.82 10.54
C SER A 20 -5.03 -28.41 9.84
N GLY A 21 -5.06 -28.42 8.52
CA GLY A 21 -6.24 -28.74 7.71
C GLY A 21 -7.34 -27.66 7.77
N LYS A 22 -7.14 -26.56 8.51
CA LYS A 22 -8.12 -25.48 8.62
C LYS A 22 -8.12 -24.58 7.38
N THR A 23 -9.30 -24.03 7.09
CA THR A 23 -9.51 -23.10 5.98
C THR A 23 -10.24 -21.84 6.44
N ILE A 24 -10.06 -20.77 5.68
CA ILE A 24 -10.80 -19.50 5.80
C ILE A 24 -11.72 -19.39 4.58
N GLU A 25 -12.98 -19.08 4.82
CA GLU A 25 -13.93 -18.70 3.76
C GLU A 25 -13.71 -17.25 3.37
N THR A 26 -13.70 -16.96 2.06
CA THR A 26 -13.67 -15.59 1.55
C THR A 26 -15.00 -15.25 0.88
N LEU A 27 -15.48 -14.05 1.18
CA LEU A 27 -16.79 -13.56 0.76
C LEU A 27 -16.65 -12.65 -0.45
N ASN A 28 -17.61 -12.73 -1.38
CA ASN A 28 -17.75 -11.71 -2.41
C ASN A 28 -18.51 -10.49 -1.83
N PRO A 29 -17.90 -9.30 -1.74
CA PRO A 29 -18.53 -8.10 -1.18
C PRO A 29 -19.81 -7.65 -1.91
N GLU A 30 -19.99 -8.05 -3.17
CA GLU A 30 -21.18 -7.75 -3.98
C GLU A 30 -22.45 -8.36 -3.40
N ASN A 31 -22.36 -9.58 -2.87
CA ASN A 31 -23.53 -10.36 -2.48
C ASN A 31 -23.38 -11.08 -1.13
N ASN A 32 -22.22 -10.92 -0.45
CA ASN A 32 -21.90 -11.56 0.83
C ASN A 32 -21.98 -13.11 0.76
N GLU A 33 -21.70 -13.70 -0.37
CA GLU A 33 -21.68 -15.15 -0.54
C GLU A 33 -20.24 -15.67 -0.52
N VAL A 34 -20.04 -16.85 0.09
CA VAL A 34 -18.76 -17.56 0.04
C VAL A 34 -18.48 -17.98 -1.40
N TRP A 35 -17.39 -17.52 -1.97
CA TRP A 35 -17.00 -17.88 -3.32
C TRP A 35 -15.75 -18.74 -3.40
N ALA A 36 -14.90 -18.67 -2.35
CA ALA A 36 -13.70 -19.49 -2.26
C ALA A 36 -13.33 -19.84 -0.82
N THR A 37 -12.47 -20.85 -0.65
CA THR A 37 -11.78 -21.17 0.59
C THR A 37 -10.26 -21.15 0.36
N VAL A 38 -9.53 -20.70 1.39
CA VAL A 38 -8.05 -20.68 1.40
C VAL A 38 -7.54 -21.35 2.67
N PRO A 39 -6.32 -21.91 2.69
CA PRO A 39 -5.75 -22.47 3.91
C PRO A 39 -5.59 -21.44 5.02
N GLU A 40 -5.83 -21.80 6.26
CA GLU A 40 -5.48 -21.02 7.45
C GLU A 40 -4.10 -21.48 7.95
N ALA A 41 -3.05 -20.76 7.55
CA ALA A 41 -1.69 -21.08 7.93
C ALA A 41 -1.50 -20.95 9.46
N ASN A 42 -0.83 -21.92 10.03
CA ASN A 42 -0.37 -21.91 11.40
C ASN A 42 1.14 -21.60 11.49
N THR A 43 1.71 -21.67 12.69
CA THR A 43 3.13 -21.40 12.94
C THR A 43 4.07 -22.34 12.18
N LYS A 44 3.68 -23.61 11.92
CA LYS A 44 4.49 -24.55 11.17
C LYS A 44 4.52 -24.23 9.67
N ASP A 45 3.39 -23.80 9.13
CA ASP A 45 3.32 -23.36 7.72
C ASP A 45 4.18 -22.11 7.48
N VAL A 46 4.17 -21.17 8.43
CA VAL A 46 5.04 -19.98 8.43
C VAL A 46 6.51 -20.39 8.47
N ASP A 47 6.91 -21.29 9.39
CA ASP A 47 8.28 -21.80 9.53
C ASP A 47 8.76 -22.45 8.23
N LYS A 48 7.92 -23.26 7.58
CA LYS A 48 8.22 -23.86 6.27
C LYS A 48 8.48 -22.80 5.20
N ALA A 49 7.60 -21.79 5.12
CA ALA A 49 7.72 -20.71 4.12
C ALA A 49 8.98 -19.88 4.33
N VAL A 50 9.29 -19.53 5.58
CA VAL A 50 10.49 -18.73 5.92
C VAL A 50 11.76 -19.53 5.71
N LYS A 51 11.80 -20.81 6.09
CA LYS A 51 12.96 -21.69 5.83
C LYS A 51 13.19 -21.93 4.34
N ALA A 52 12.12 -22.05 3.55
CA ALA A 52 12.22 -22.13 2.09
C ALA A 52 12.81 -20.84 1.50
N ALA A 53 12.38 -19.68 1.98
CA ALA A 53 12.91 -18.38 1.60
C ALA A 53 14.39 -18.24 1.98
N GLN A 54 14.78 -18.64 3.20
CA GLN A 54 16.18 -18.62 3.64
C GLN A 54 17.05 -19.52 2.79
N LYS A 55 16.61 -20.75 2.53
CA LYS A 55 17.33 -21.69 1.67
C LYS A 55 17.54 -21.14 0.25
N ALA A 56 16.52 -20.51 -0.32
CA ALA A 56 16.64 -19.89 -1.65
C ALA A 56 17.57 -18.67 -1.63
N PHE A 57 17.56 -17.90 -0.55
CA PHE A 57 18.49 -16.79 -0.34
C PHE A 57 19.93 -17.27 -0.34
N ASP A 58 20.27 -18.24 0.51
CA ASP A 58 21.64 -18.72 0.72
C ASP A 58 22.22 -19.42 -0.50
N ASN A 59 21.41 -20.26 -1.16
CA ASN A 59 21.94 -21.20 -2.17
C ASN A 59 21.73 -20.75 -3.62
N SER A 60 20.90 -19.74 -3.89
CA SER A 60 20.58 -19.37 -5.27
C SER A 60 20.42 -17.88 -5.49
N TRP A 61 19.37 -17.25 -4.93
CA TRP A 61 18.89 -15.95 -5.37
C TRP A 61 19.82 -14.78 -5.07
N SER A 62 20.38 -14.69 -3.86
CA SER A 62 21.29 -13.61 -3.45
C SER A 62 22.60 -13.63 -4.26
N ASN A 63 23.01 -14.80 -4.70
CA ASN A 63 24.24 -15.02 -5.45
C ASN A 63 24.05 -14.83 -6.97
N LEU A 64 22.82 -14.72 -7.48
CA LEU A 64 22.58 -14.43 -8.89
C LEU A 64 23.09 -13.04 -9.25
N HIS A 65 23.70 -12.95 -10.43
CA HIS A 65 24.06 -11.66 -10.96
C HIS A 65 22.80 -10.76 -11.09
N PRO A 66 22.85 -9.47 -10.75
CA PRO A 66 21.69 -8.57 -10.81
C PRO A 66 20.93 -8.60 -12.13
N ARG A 67 21.69 -8.72 -13.24
CA ARG A 67 21.16 -8.83 -14.59
C ARG A 67 20.32 -10.10 -14.81
N ASP A 68 20.61 -11.18 -14.11
CA ASP A 68 19.86 -12.43 -14.22
C ASP A 68 18.57 -12.35 -13.38
N ARG A 69 18.62 -11.74 -12.20
CA ARG A 69 17.41 -11.42 -11.43
C ARG A 69 16.44 -10.54 -12.24
N ALA A 70 16.97 -9.54 -12.97
CA ALA A 70 16.17 -8.70 -13.84
C ALA A 70 15.41 -9.46 -14.94
N LYS A 71 15.92 -10.58 -15.45
CA LYS A 71 15.22 -11.43 -16.43
C LYS A 71 13.93 -12.02 -15.85
N TYR A 72 13.98 -12.50 -14.61
CA TYR A 72 12.80 -13.02 -13.92
C TYR A 72 11.74 -11.96 -13.67
N LEU A 73 12.16 -10.74 -13.26
CA LEU A 73 11.24 -9.63 -13.08
C LEU A 73 10.54 -9.25 -14.39
N ARG A 74 11.27 -9.16 -15.50
CA ARG A 74 10.69 -8.89 -16.84
C ARG A 74 9.76 -10.02 -17.31
N SER A 75 10.11 -11.29 -17.03
CA SER A 75 9.23 -12.43 -17.31
C SER A 75 7.90 -12.29 -16.55
N LEU A 76 7.97 -11.95 -15.26
CA LEU A 76 6.78 -11.71 -14.44
C LEU A 76 5.97 -10.52 -14.94
N ALA A 77 6.61 -9.40 -15.31
CA ALA A 77 5.95 -8.24 -15.91
C ALA A 77 5.18 -8.60 -17.19
N LYS A 78 5.78 -9.39 -18.06
CA LYS A 78 5.12 -9.90 -19.27
C LYS A 78 3.88 -10.72 -18.92
N LEU A 79 4.02 -11.69 -18.01
CA LEU A 79 2.91 -12.56 -17.58
C LEU A 79 1.77 -11.76 -16.93
N LEU A 80 2.07 -10.69 -16.17
CA LEU A 80 1.07 -9.80 -15.58
C LEU A 80 0.24 -9.10 -16.65
N ARG A 81 0.87 -8.57 -17.71
CA ARG A 81 0.14 -7.95 -18.83
C ARG A 81 -0.73 -8.95 -19.56
N GLU A 82 -0.20 -10.15 -19.84
CA GLU A 82 -0.93 -11.23 -20.53
C GLU A 82 -2.14 -11.75 -19.73
N ASN A 83 -2.11 -11.65 -18.39
CA ASN A 83 -3.16 -12.14 -17.49
C ASN A 83 -3.93 -11.01 -16.78
N ALA A 84 -3.81 -9.76 -17.22
CA ALA A 84 -4.41 -8.60 -16.55
C ALA A 84 -5.95 -8.70 -16.43
N GLU A 85 -6.62 -9.27 -17.41
CA GLU A 85 -8.07 -9.46 -17.39
C GLU A 85 -8.48 -10.51 -16.34
N HIS A 86 -7.81 -11.65 -16.31
CA HIS A 86 -8.06 -12.71 -15.33
C HIS A 86 -7.81 -12.22 -13.90
N LEU A 87 -6.64 -11.62 -13.66
CA LEU A 87 -6.28 -11.09 -12.34
C LEU A 87 -7.21 -9.95 -11.90
N GLY A 88 -7.59 -9.07 -12.84
CA GLY A 88 -8.57 -8.02 -12.59
C GLY A 88 -9.93 -8.58 -12.19
N THR A 89 -10.39 -9.65 -12.85
CA THR A 89 -11.64 -10.34 -12.51
C THR A 89 -11.57 -10.91 -11.09
N ILE A 90 -10.49 -11.60 -10.76
CA ILE A 90 -10.32 -12.19 -9.42
C ILE A 90 -10.26 -11.09 -8.34
N GLU A 91 -9.47 -10.03 -8.56
CA GLU A 91 -9.39 -8.92 -7.59
C GLU A 91 -10.74 -8.20 -7.44
N THR A 92 -11.55 -8.11 -8.49
CA THR A 92 -12.90 -7.57 -8.42
C THR A 92 -13.82 -8.40 -7.52
N ILE A 93 -13.83 -9.72 -7.68
CA ILE A 93 -14.64 -10.64 -6.87
C ILE A 93 -14.15 -10.62 -5.41
N ASP A 94 -12.85 -10.59 -5.21
CA ASP A 94 -12.20 -10.68 -3.89
C ASP A 94 -12.37 -9.38 -3.08
N THR A 95 -12.43 -8.21 -3.74
CA THR A 95 -12.40 -6.89 -3.08
C THR A 95 -13.68 -6.07 -3.21
N GLY A 96 -14.51 -6.35 -4.20
CA GLY A 96 -15.66 -5.51 -4.57
C GLY A 96 -15.33 -4.27 -5.40
N LYS A 97 -14.05 -4.04 -5.76
CA LYS A 97 -13.65 -2.94 -6.66
C LYS A 97 -14.19 -3.19 -8.08
N ILE A 98 -14.50 -2.11 -8.79
CA ILE A 98 -15.01 -2.23 -10.16
C ILE A 98 -13.95 -2.79 -11.12
N PHE A 99 -14.38 -3.67 -12.02
CA PHE A 99 -13.49 -4.42 -12.94
C PHE A 99 -12.60 -3.50 -13.80
N ARG A 100 -13.13 -2.36 -14.24
CA ARG A 100 -12.34 -1.39 -15.01
C ARG A 100 -11.11 -0.91 -14.24
N GLU A 101 -11.22 -0.67 -12.93
CA GLU A 101 -10.08 -0.26 -12.08
C GLU A 101 -9.11 -1.40 -11.87
N THR A 102 -9.59 -2.58 -11.51
CA THR A 102 -8.74 -3.74 -11.19
C THR A 102 -7.98 -4.25 -12.42
N LYS A 103 -8.63 -4.34 -13.59
CA LYS A 103 -7.98 -4.72 -14.85
C LYS A 103 -6.90 -3.70 -15.27
N THR A 104 -7.22 -2.39 -15.19
CA THR A 104 -6.25 -1.35 -15.50
C THR A 104 -5.05 -1.39 -14.55
N GLN A 105 -5.31 -1.59 -13.25
CA GLN A 105 -4.27 -1.71 -12.24
C GLN A 105 -3.42 -2.96 -12.45
N ALA A 106 -4.05 -4.13 -12.73
CA ALA A 106 -3.34 -5.38 -13.02
C ALA A 106 -2.37 -5.26 -14.20
N ASN A 107 -2.76 -4.51 -15.23
CA ASN A 107 -1.85 -4.21 -16.35
C ASN A 107 -0.74 -3.24 -15.94
N TYR A 108 -1.05 -2.20 -15.16
CA TYR A 108 -0.10 -1.16 -14.78
C TYR A 108 0.98 -1.63 -13.80
N ILE A 109 0.69 -2.59 -12.91
CA ILE A 109 1.67 -3.10 -11.94
C ILE A 109 2.89 -3.75 -12.59
N ALA A 110 2.78 -4.22 -13.82
CA ALA A 110 3.91 -4.74 -14.60
C ALA A 110 5.04 -3.69 -14.75
N GLU A 111 4.70 -2.39 -14.79
CA GLU A 111 5.67 -1.30 -14.86
C GLU A 111 6.59 -1.24 -13.62
N TYR A 112 6.11 -1.67 -12.44
CA TYR A 112 6.94 -1.74 -11.23
C TYR A 112 8.04 -2.81 -11.39
N TYR A 113 7.68 -3.99 -11.92
CA TYR A 113 8.66 -5.05 -12.14
C TYR A 113 9.66 -4.67 -13.23
N ASP A 114 9.23 -4.03 -14.31
CA ASP A 114 10.12 -3.55 -15.38
C ASP A 114 11.06 -2.43 -14.89
N TYR A 115 10.54 -1.48 -14.10
CA TYR A 115 11.34 -0.41 -13.51
C TYR A 115 12.44 -0.95 -12.61
N PHE A 116 12.11 -1.83 -11.66
CA PHE A 116 13.10 -2.43 -10.77
C PHE A 116 14.00 -3.44 -11.45
N ALA A 117 13.54 -4.12 -12.50
CA ALA A 117 14.43 -4.91 -13.38
C ALA A 117 15.47 -4.02 -14.07
N GLY A 118 15.09 -2.80 -14.46
CA GLY A 118 16.00 -1.79 -15.00
C GLY A 118 17.00 -1.25 -13.98
N LEU A 119 16.64 -1.22 -12.70
CA LEU A 119 17.49 -0.73 -11.61
C LEU A 119 18.38 -1.81 -11.00
N ALA A 120 18.11 -3.09 -11.21
CA ALA A 120 18.79 -4.19 -10.53
C ALA A 120 20.32 -4.13 -10.63
N ASP A 121 20.86 -3.72 -11.79
CA ASP A 121 22.28 -3.59 -12.09
C ASP A 121 22.80 -2.13 -12.06
N LYS A 122 22.05 -1.21 -11.48
CA LYS A 122 22.41 0.23 -11.39
C LYS A 122 22.72 0.68 -9.97
N VAL A 123 22.74 -0.25 -9.01
CA VAL A 123 23.00 0.06 -7.60
C VAL A 123 24.50 0.08 -7.37
N GLU A 124 25.05 1.27 -7.20
CA GLU A 124 26.48 1.51 -7.06
C GLU A 124 26.91 1.52 -5.59
N GLY A 125 28.21 1.31 -5.38
CA GLY A 125 28.93 1.58 -4.14
C GLY A 125 29.76 2.85 -4.24
N THR A 126 30.44 3.20 -3.15
CA THR A 126 31.26 4.42 -3.07
C THR A 126 32.70 4.07 -2.65
N VAL A 127 33.68 4.80 -3.15
CA VAL A 127 35.01 4.90 -2.55
C VAL A 127 34.96 6.09 -1.57
N VAL A 128 35.12 5.80 -0.30
CA VAL A 128 34.98 6.79 0.78
C VAL A 128 36.31 7.49 1.00
N PRO A 129 36.39 8.83 0.91
CA PRO A 129 37.61 9.57 1.28
C PRO A 129 37.81 9.50 2.81
N ILE A 130 39.00 9.06 3.23
CA ILE A 130 39.34 8.89 4.65
C ILE A 130 40.68 9.55 4.99
N ASP A 131 40.93 9.68 6.27
CA ASP A 131 42.14 10.31 6.85
C ASP A 131 43.38 9.39 6.97
N LYS A 132 43.33 8.20 6.38
CA LYS A 132 44.35 7.16 6.45
C LYS A 132 45.00 6.96 5.08
N PRO A 133 46.22 7.43 4.82
CA PRO A 133 46.82 7.45 3.47
C PRO A 133 47.06 6.04 2.89
N ASP A 134 47.32 5.04 3.75
CA ASP A 134 47.57 3.66 3.32
C ASP A 134 46.31 2.78 3.33
N MET A 135 45.15 3.38 3.49
CA MET A 135 43.87 2.65 3.53
C MET A 135 42.95 3.09 2.41
N GLN A 136 42.30 2.13 1.79
CA GLN A 136 41.16 2.36 0.89
C GLN A 136 39.90 1.83 1.52
N VAL A 137 38.85 2.64 1.54
CA VAL A 137 37.55 2.25 2.05
C VAL A 137 36.51 2.26 0.91
N THR A 138 35.84 1.16 0.74
CA THR A 138 34.73 1.05 -0.21
C THR A 138 33.45 0.66 0.50
N THR A 139 32.31 1.12 -0.02
CA THR A 139 31.00 0.64 0.40
C THR A 139 30.34 -0.11 -0.74
N THR A 140 29.59 -1.15 -0.39
CA THR A 140 28.71 -1.87 -1.32
C THR A 140 27.34 -2.04 -0.69
N ARG A 141 26.30 -2.14 -1.52
CA ARG A 141 24.97 -2.50 -1.04
C ARG A 141 24.78 -4.01 -1.17
N ILE A 142 24.37 -4.64 -0.08
CA ILE A 142 24.08 -6.07 -0.03
C ILE A 142 22.58 -6.28 0.27
N PRO A 143 21.97 -7.40 -0.18
CA PRO A 143 20.58 -7.72 0.20
C PRO A 143 20.44 -7.87 1.71
N ILE A 144 19.24 -7.66 2.22
CA ILE A 144 18.91 -7.79 3.64
C ILE A 144 18.82 -9.26 4.04
N GLY A 145 18.06 -10.08 3.29
CA GLY A 145 17.76 -11.47 3.62
C GLY A 145 16.33 -11.86 3.27
N VAL A 146 15.64 -12.54 4.19
CA VAL A 146 14.24 -12.88 4.07
C VAL A 146 13.35 -11.70 4.47
N ILE A 147 12.45 -11.32 3.57
CA ILE A 147 11.50 -10.22 3.77
C ILE A 147 10.11 -10.80 4.03
N ALA A 148 9.48 -10.40 5.13
CA ALA A 148 8.06 -10.61 5.38
C ALA A 148 7.26 -9.47 4.76
N ALA A 149 6.49 -9.72 3.70
CA ALA A 149 5.61 -8.74 3.07
C ALA A 149 4.16 -9.00 3.50
N ILE A 150 3.58 -8.11 4.30
CA ILE A 150 2.21 -8.24 4.80
C ILE A 150 1.32 -7.26 4.04
N ILE A 151 0.37 -7.81 3.28
CA ILE A 151 -0.40 -7.10 2.27
C ILE A 151 -1.85 -6.95 2.71
N PRO A 152 -2.44 -5.75 2.65
CA PRO A 152 -3.85 -5.52 2.96
C PRO A 152 -4.76 -5.94 1.79
N TRP A 153 -6.07 -5.79 1.98
CA TRP A 153 -7.09 -6.26 1.05
C TRP A 153 -7.45 -5.29 -0.08
N ASN A 154 -7.14 -3.99 0.02
CA ASN A 154 -7.73 -2.98 -0.88
C ASN A 154 -7.07 -2.85 -2.27
N SER A 155 -5.82 -3.27 -2.44
CA SER A 155 -5.09 -3.27 -3.72
C SER A 155 -3.92 -4.27 -3.67
N GLN A 156 -4.24 -5.55 -3.55
CA GLN A 156 -3.26 -6.58 -3.20
C GLN A 156 -2.11 -6.66 -4.20
N MET A 157 -2.40 -6.69 -5.49
CA MET A 157 -1.35 -6.81 -6.52
C MET A 157 -0.43 -5.57 -6.55
N LEU A 158 -0.99 -4.36 -6.44
CA LEU A 158 -0.19 -3.13 -6.42
C LEU A 158 0.70 -3.09 -5.17
N LEU A 159 0.12 -3.34 -3.99
CA LEU A 159 0.83 -3.28 -2.71
C LEU A 159 1.82 -4.44 -2.54
N THR A 160 1.63 -5.52 -3.28
CA THR A 160 2.65 -6.55 -3.45
C THR A 160 3.77 -6.08 -4.37
N ALA A 161 3.46 -5.50 -5.53
CA ALA A 161 4.46 -5.08 -6.51
C ALA A 161 5.44 -4.04 -5.94
N VAL A 162 4.95 -3.04 -5.19
CA VAL A 162 5.80 -2.00 -4.57
C VAL A 162 6.78 -2.53 -3.53
N LYS A 163 6.51 -3.72 -2.95
CA LYS A 163 7.40 -4.41 -2.01
C LYS A 163 8.24 -5.48 -2.70
N LEU A 164 7.60 -6.32 -3.49
CA LEU A 164 8.23 -7.50 -4.09
C LEU A 164 9.23 -7.13 -5.17
N ALA A 165 8.91 -6.18 -6.05
CA ALA A 165 9.79 -5.85 -7.16
C ALA A 165 11.15 -5.29 -6.69
N PRO A 166 11.23 -4.29 -5.79
CA PRO A 166 12.53 -3.86 -5.25
C PRO A 166 13.22 -4.93 -4.41
N ALA A 167 12.48 -5.70 -3.59
CA ALA A 167 13.07 -6.78 -2.80
C ALA A 167 13.80 -7.80 -3.68
N LEU A 168 13.13 -8.29 -4.72
CA LEU A 168 13.69 -9.27 -5.67
C LEU A 168 14.85 -8.69 -6.47
N ALA A 169 14.71 -7.47 -6.98
CA ALA A 169 15.77 -6.80 -7.74
C ALA A 169 17.08 -6.70 -6.93
N MET A 170 16.95 -6.42 -5.64
CA MET A 170 18.08 -6.30 -4.72
C MET A 170 18.60 -7.62 -4.17
N GLY A 171 18.01 -8.78 -4.55
CA GLY A 171 18.50 -10.09 -4.20
C GLY A 171 17.92 -10.68 -2.90
N ASN A 172 16.87 -10.10 -2.36
CA ASN A 172 16.14 -10.64 -1.21
C ASN A 172 15.16 -11.73 -1.65
N THR A 173 14.77 -12.59 -0.71
CA THR A 173 13.65 -13.53 -0.86
C THR A 173 12.46 -13.06 -0.03
N VAL A 174 11.25 -13.46 -0.41
CA VAL A 174 10.03 -12.88 0.17
C VAL A 174 9.01 -13.94 0.58
N VAL A 175 8.47 -13.79 1.78
CA VAL A 175 7.26 -14.47 2.23
C VAL A 175 6.13 -13.44 2.25
N ILE A 176 5.14 -13.61 1.39
CA ILE A 176 3.97 -12.75 1.28
C ILE A 176 2.85 -13.34 2.12
N LYS A 177 2.34 -12.56 3.08
CA LYS A 177 1.09 -12.87 3.77
C LYS A 177 -0.04 -12.02 3.18
N SER A 178 -1.00 -12.66 2.54
CA SER A 178 -2.21 -11.97 2.05
C SER A 178 -3.17 -11.64 3.21
N SER A 179 -4.06 -10.66 2.98
CA SER A 179 -5.16 -10.39 3.90
C SER A 179 -6.19 -11.53 3.85
N GLU A 180 -6.76 -11.85 5.00
CA GLU A 180 -7.87 -12.79 5.12
C GLU A 180 -9.17 -12.30 4.48
N LEU A 181 -9.31 -10.98 4.29
CA LEU A 181 -10.51 -10.36 3.69
C LEU A 181 -10.53 -10.43 2.16
N ALA A 182 -9.38 -10.68 1.52
CA ALA A 182 -9.28 -10.82 0.08
C ALA A 182 -8.00 -11.60 -0.27
N PRO A 183 -7.97 -12.91 0.03
CA PRO A 183 -6.72 -13.69 -0.05
C PRO A 183 -6.40 -14.25 -1.43
N VAL A 184 -7.42 -14.42 -2.29
CA VAL A 184 -7.31 -15.25 -3.51
C VAL A 184 -6.49 -14.59 -4.60
N THR A 185 -6.57 -13.27 -4.72
CA THR A 185 -5.83 -12.53 -5.75
C THR A 185 -4.33 -12.82 -5.71
N LEU A 186 -3.73 -12.94 -4.52
CA LEU A 186 -2.30 -13.22 -4.39
C LEU A 186 -1.95 -14.70 -4.62
N LEU A 187 -2.89 -15.62 -4.43
CA LEU A 187 -2.71 -17.02 -4.81
C LEU A 187 -2.76 -17.19 -6.33
N GLU A 188 -3.62 -16.46 -7.03
CA GLU A 188 -3.61 -16.41 -8.50
C GLU A 188 -2.33 -15.73 -9.04
N PHE A 189 -1.86 -14.66 -8.40
CA PHE A 189 -0.56 -14.06 -8.71
C PHE A 189 0.59 -15.04 -8.53
N ALA A 190 0.58 -15.91 -7.51
CA ALA A 190 1.61 -16.92 -7.28
C ALA A 190 1.74 -17.92 -8.45
N LYS A 191 0.65 -18.18 -9.19
CA LYS A 191 0.73 -18.99 -10.42
C LYS A 191 1.59 -18.32 -11.51
N LEU A 192 1.60 -16.99 -11.54
CA LEU A 192 2.47 -16.26 -12.48
C LEU A 192 3.93 -16.25 -12.01
N VAL A 193 4.16 -16.21 -10.69
CA VAL A 193 5.50 -16.39 -10.11
C VAL A 193 6.06 -17.76 -10.54
N GLU A 194 5.29 -18.83 -10.38
CA GLU A 194 5.66 -20.18 -10.83
C GLU A 194 5.98 -20.22 -12.34
N LYS A 195 5.06 -19.67 -13.17
CA LYS A 195 5.22 -19.62 -14.64
C LYS A 195 6.40 -18.76 -15.09
N SER A 196 6.84 -17.78 -14.29
CA SER A 196 7.98 -16.93 -14.62
C SER A 196 9.32 -17.68 -14.62
N GLY A 197 9.35 -18.90 -14.08
CA GLY A 197 10.55 -19.73 -13.92
C GLY A 197 11.42 -19.31 -12.74
N MET A 198 10.93 -18.46 -11.86
CA MET A 198 11.66 -18.02 -10.66
C MET A 198 12.03 -19.22 -9.79
N PRO A 199 13.27 -19.30 -9.24
CA PRO A 199 13.69 -20.42 -8.41
C PRO A 199 12.74 -20.66 -7.22
N LYS A 200 12.54 -21.91 -6.86
CA LYS A 200 11.69 -22.32 -5.73
C LYS A 200 12.15 -21.64 -4.44
N GLY A 201 11.22 -21.25 -3.60
CA GLY A 201 11.48 -20.58 -2.31
C GLY A 201 11.78 -19.08 -2.41
N VAL A 202 12.11 -18.52 -3.58
CA VAL A 202 12.38 -17.07 -3.73
C VAL A 202 11.15 -16.23 -3.38
N VAL A 203 9.97 -16.65 -3.78
CA VAL A 203 8.68 -16.07 -3.40
C VAL A 203 7.79 -17.17 -2.85
N ASN A 204 7.26 -16.94 -1.66
CA ASN A 204 6.29 -17.80 -1.00
C ASN A 204 5.04 -16.98 -0.68
N VAL A 205 3.86 -17.56 -0.87
CA VAL A 205 2.58 -16.87 -0.60
C VAL A 205 1.78 -17.72 0.37
N ILE A 206 1.52 -17.15 1.54
CA ILE A 206 0.75 -17.78 2.61
C ILE A 206 -0.53 -16.98 2.90
N THR A 207 -1.56 -17.69 3.32
CA THR A 207 -2.84 -17.15 3.77
C THR A 207 -3.05 -17.48 5.24
N GLY A 208 -3.74 -16.62 5.99
CA GLY A 208 -3.96 -16.85 7.42
C GLY A 208 -4.35 -15.59 8.16
N LEU A 209 -4.73 -15.75 9.40
CA LEU A 209 -5.14 -14.66 10.29
C LEU A 209 -3.93 -13.84 10.79
N GLY A 210 -4.20 -12.71 11.44
CA GLY A 210 -3.17 -11.93 12.11
C GLY A 210 -2.45 -12.71 13.21
N ASP A 211 -3.20 -13.47 14.01
CA ASP A 211 -2.71 -14.45 14.98
C ASP A 211 -3.35 -15.82 14.62
N PRO A 212 -2.59 -16.92 14.50
CA PRO A 212 -1.16 -17.05 14.77
C PRO A 212 -0.24 -16.72 13.57
N CYS A 213 -0.74 -16.69 12.33
CA CYS A 213 0.09 -16.63 11.12
C CYS A 213 0.95 -15.34 11.03
N GLY A 214 0.31 -14.17 11.12
CA GLY A 214 1.01 -12.88 11.03
C GLY A 214 2.00 -12.68 12.19
N LYS A 215 1.61 -13.08 13.41
CA LYS A 215 2.49 -13.01 14.57
C LYS A 215 3.72 -13.89 14.38
N ALA A 216 3.52 -15.18 14.03
CA ALA A 216 4.65 -16.10 13.78
C ALA A 216 5.59 -15.58 12.69
N LEU A 217 5.05 -14.95 11.63
CA LEU A 217 5.88 -14.38 10.55
C LEU A 217 6.71 -13.19 11.04
N THR A 218 6.13 -12.32 11.87
CA THR A 218 6.79 -11.10 12.35
C THR A 218 7.76 -11.31 13.51
N THR A 219 7.71 -12.47 14.18
CA THR A 219 8.62 -12.84 15.28
C THR A 219 9.62 -13.94 14.87
N HIS A 220 9.64 -14.36 13.61
CA HIS A 220 10.49 -15.45 13.16
C HIS A 220 11.95 -15.03 13.06
N ASP A 221 12.88 -15.78 13.68
CA ASP A 221 14.31 -15.46 13.79
C ASP A 221 15.01 -15.22 12.44
N LEU A 222 14.57 -15.87 11.36
CA LEU A 222 15.14 -15.74 10.04
C LEU A 222 14.53 -14.58 9.20
N VAL A 223 13.53 -13.88 9.73
CA VAL A 223 12.96 -12.70 9.07
C VAL A 223 13.78 -11.48 9.43
N GLU A 224 14.40 -10.88 8.44
CA GLU A 224 15.32 -9.74 8.63
C GLU A 224 14.65 -8.39 8.38
N LYS A 225 13.54 -8.38 7.64
CA LYS A 225 12.72 -7.18 7.41
C LYS A 225 11.25 -7.52 7.30
N ILE A 226 10.44 -6.63 7.87
CA ILE A 226 8.98 -6.65 7.73
C ILE A 226 8.55 -5.42 6.93
N ALA A 227 7.95 -5.62 5.76
CA ALA A 227 7.33 -4.60 4.94
C ALA A 227 5.81 -4.70 5.09
N PHE A 228 5.20 -3.77 5.83
CA PHE A 228 3.79 -3.80 6.19
C PHE A 228 3.01 -2.65 5.56
N THR A 229 1.84 -2.95 4.99
CA THR A 229 0.81 -1.97 4.67
C THR A 229 -0.49 -2.37 5.36
N GLY A 230 -1.11 -1.42 6.09
CA GLY A 230 -2.35 -1.68 6.80
C GLY A 230 -2.73 -0.62 7.82
N GLY A 231 -3.50 -1.02 8.84
CA GLY A 231 -3.95 -0.11 9.88
C GLY A 231 -2.89 0.17 10.96
N PRO A 232 -2.91 1.37 11.59
CA PRO A 232 -1.91 1.76 12.59
C PRO A 232 -1.93 0.90 13.87
N GLU A 233 -3.06 0.29 14.22
CA GLU A 233 -3.13 -0.62 15.37
C GLU A 233 -2.32 -1.88 15.13
N THR A 234 -2.50 -2.52 13.97
CA THR A 234 -1.70 -3.69 13.56
C THR A 234 -0.23 -3.34 13.45
N ALA A 235 0.09 -2.15 12.90
CA ALA A 235 1.47 -1.68 12.81
C ALA A 235 2.17 -1.61 14.18
N ARG A 236 1.47 -1.13 15.21
CA ARG A 236 2.02 -1.10 16.59
C ARG A 236 2.31 -2.50 17.14
N HIS A 237 1.48 -3.49 16.81
CA HIS A 237 1.77 -4.91 17.15
C HIS A 237 3.00 -5.41 16.40
N ILE A 238 3.13 -5.11 15.11
CA ILE A 238 4.27 -5.53 14.28
C ILE A 238 5.58 -4.92 14.82
N VAL A 239 5.59 -3.63 15.17
CA VAL A 239 6.76 -2.97 15.77
C VAL A 239 7.15 -3.60 17.10
N ARG A 240 6.18 -4.00 17.94
CA ARG A 240 6.48 -4.72 19.18
C ARG A 240 7.05 -6.11 18.89
N ASN A 241 6.47 -6.83 17.95
CA ASN A 241 6.95 -8.16 17.55
C ASN A 241 8.37 -8.12 16.99
N SER A 242 8.69 -7.10 16.19
CA SER A 242 10.03 -6.96 15.59
C SER A 242 11.16 -6.75 16.60
N ALA A 243 10.83 -6.41 17.83
CA ALA A 243 11.82 -6.31 18.91
C ALA A 243 12.35 -7.70 19.33
N GLU A 244 11.62 -8.79 19.09
CA GLU A 244 12.03 -10.15 19.45
C GLU A 244 13.18 -10.65 18.56
N ASN A 245 13.17 -10.30 17.27
CA ASN A 245 14.17 -10.74 16.28
C ASN A 245 15.01 -9.59 15.68
N LEU A 246 14.82 -8.36 16.15
CA LEU A 246 15.49 -7.12 15.68
C LEU A 246 15.34 -6.88 14.16
N SER A 247 14.26 -7.37 13.56
CA SER A 247 13.98 -7.16 12.14
C SER A 247 13.69 -5.69 11.82
N GLN A 248 14.18 -5.22 10.68
CA GLN A 248 13.86 -3.88 10.19
C GLN A 248 12.37 -3.81 9.83
N VAL A 249 11.74 -2.67 10.05
CA VAL A 249 10.32 -2.47 9.72
C VAL A 249 10.16 -1.28 8.80
N SER A 250 9.36 -1.42 7.73
CA SER A 250 8.80 -0.31 6.96
C SER A 250 7.27 -0.37 7.03
N LEU A 251 6.65 0.78 7.24
CA LEU A 251 5.23 0.90 7.50
C LEU A 251 4.59 1.88 6.51
N GLU A 252 3.62 1.40 5.74
CA GLU A 252 2.73 2.21 4.94
C GLU A 252 1.32 2.09 5.51
N LEU A 253 0.89 3.15 6.18
CA LEU A 253 -0.35 3.13 6.98
C LEU A 253 -1.41 4.05 6.39
N GLY A 254 -2.53 4.13 7.07
CA GLY A 254 -3.65 4.94 6.68
C GLY A 254 -3.36 6.44 6.66
N GLY A 255 -4.35 7.18 6.21
CA GLY A 255 -4.29 8.63 6.10
C GLY A 255 -5.65 9.29 6.33
N LYS A 256 -5.61 10.56 6.67
CA LYS A 256 -6.77 11.47 6.65
C LYS A 256 -6.42 12.69 5.83
N SER A 257 -6.17 12.43 4.54
CA SER A 257 -5.51 13.37 3.65
C SER A 257 -6.33 14.63 3.40
N PRO A 258 -5.76 15.82 3.63
CA PRO A 258 -6.43 17.08 3.36
C PRO A 258 -6.31 17.48 1.90
N VAL A 259 -7.37 18.07 1.35
CA VAL A 259 -7.39 18.72 0.05
C VAL A 259 -7.86 20.14 0.22
N VAL A 260 -7.19 21.11 -0.37
CA VAL A 260 -7.58 22.53 -0.32
C VAL A 260 -7.89 23.06 -1.71
N VAL A 261 -8.96 23.83 -1.82
CA VAL A 261 -9.37 24.55 -3.03
C VAL A 261 -9.42 26.04 -2.75
N PHE A 262 -8.49 26.78 -3.36
CA PHE A 262 -8.48 28.24 -3.32
C PHE A 262 -9.44 28.83 -4.33
N ASN A 263 -9.85 30.07 -4.12
CA ASN A 263 -10.84 30.76 -4.95
C ASN A 263 -10.38 31.02 -6.40
N ASP A 264 -9.09 30.90 -6.67
CA ASP A 264 -8.47 31.03 -8.00
C ASP A 264 -8.23 29.68 -8.70
N ALA A 265 -8.65 28.56 -8.07
CA ALA A 265 -8.48 27.25 -8.69
C ALA A 265 -9.32 27.08 -9.95
N GLU A 266 -8.79 26.30 -10.92
CA GLU A 266 -9.62 25.83 -12.02
C GLU A 266 -10.63 24.82 -11.46
N GLN A 267 -11.93 25.20 -11.49
CA GLN A 267 -12.98 24.52 -10.71
C GLN A 267 -13.28 23.12 -11.25
N GLU A 268 -13.29 22.90 -12.57
CA GLU A 268 -13.61 21.60 -13.13
C GLU A 268 -12.53 20.58 -12.81
N ASN A 269 -11.26 20.97 -12.95
CA ASN A 269 -10.12 20.13 -12.55
C ASN A 269 -10.15 19.77 -11.07
N ALA A 270 -10.45 20.76 -10.21
CA ALA A 270 -10.58 20.51 -8.77
C ALA A 270 -11.74 19.54 -8.45
N LEU A 271 -12.93 19.74 -9.05
CA LEU A 271 -14.06 18.83 -8.91
C LEU A 271 -13.74 17.40 -9.36
N ASN A 272 -13.08 17.25 -10.50
CA ASN A 272 -12.65 15.95 -11.02
C ASN A 272 -11.65 15.26 -10.10
N GLY A 273 -10.62 15.98 -9.68
CA GLY A 273 -9.58 15.46 -8.80
C GLY A 273 -10.09 15.08 -7.41
N ILE A 274 -10.97 15.89 -6.81
CA ILE A 274 -11.61 15.59 -5.53
C ILE A 274 -12.50 14.35 -5.66
N THR A 275 -13.35 14.30 -6.68
CA THR A 275 -14.26 13.16 -6.91
C THR A 275 -13.46 11.87 -7.09
N ALA A 276 -12.43 11.88 -7.94
CA ALA A 276 -11.55 10.72 -8.12
C ALA A 276 -10.79 10.37 -6.83
N GLY A 277 -10.36 11.38 -6.08
CA GLY A 277 -9.56 11.26 -4.86
C GLY A 277 -10.28 10.56 -3.72
N ILE A 278 -11.59 10.80 -3.56
CA ILE A 278 -12.36 10.23 -2.44
C ILE A 278 -13.31 9.10 -2.86
N PHE A 279 -13.94 9.15 -4.04
CA PHE A 279 -14.94 8.16 -4.41
C PHE A 279 -14.39 7.01 -5.26
N GLY A 280 -13.23 7.18 -5.92
CA GLY A 280 -12.55 6.07 -6.60
C GLY A 280 -12.22 4.93 -5.64
N ALA A 281 -12.37 3.69 -6.09
CA ALA A 281 -12.27 2.46 -5.29
C ALA A 281 -13.18 2.49 -4.04
N SER A 282 -14.35 3.14 -4.13
CA SER A 282 -15.31 3.29 -3.02
C SER A 282 -14.67 3.96 -1.77
N GLY A 283 -13.71 4.86 -1.97
CA GLY A 283 -12.97 5.53 -0.90
C GLY A 283 -11.99 4.66 -0.11
N GLN A 284 -11.78 3.42 -0.51
CA GLN A 284 -10.94 2.43 0.18
C GLN A 284 -9.47 2.55 -0.24
N SER A 285 -8.93 3.76 -0.09
CA SER A 285 -7.56 4.11 -0.44
C SER A 285 -6.87 4.88 0.70
N CYS A 286 -5.64 4.50 1.01
CA CYS A 286 -4.84 5.19 2.03
C CYS A 286 -4.59 6.67 1.70
N ILE A 287 -4.52 7.03 0.40
CA ILE A 287 -4.38 8.42 -0.07
C ILE A 287 -5.73 9.10 -0.37
N ALA A 288 -6.87 8.55 0.10
CA ALA A 288 -8.17 9.18 -0.11
C ALA A 288 -8.21 10.61 0.43
N GLY A 289 -8.55 11.59 -0.41
CA GLY A 289 -8.67 13.00 -0.03
C GLY A 289 -9.95 13.26 0.75
N SER A 290 -10.01 12.78 1.98
CA SER A 290 -11.23 12.66 2.79
C SER A 290 -11.57 13.88 3.64
N ARG A 291 -10.66 14.89 3.71
CA ARG A 291 -10.92 16.22 4.30
C ARG A 291 -10.77 17.29 3.23
N LEU A 292 -11.84 17.97 2.91
CA LEU A 292 -11.86 19.05 1.90
C LEU A 292 -12.01 20.41 2.57
N TYR A 293 -11.10 21.32 2.25
CA TYR A 293 -11.14 22.71 2.67
C TYR A 293 -11.42 23.59 1.44
N ILE A 294 -12.52 24.34 1.45
CA ILE A 294 -12.91 25.23 0.35
C ILE A 294 -12.85 26.67 0.85
N GLN A 295 -12.18 27.54 0.07
CA GLN A 295 -12.10 28.96 0.44
C GLN A 295 -13.48 29.62 0.41
N SER A 296 -13.78 30.45 1.40
CA SER A 296 -15.11 31.01 1.67
C SER A 296 -15.76 31.69 0.46
N LYS A 297 -14.98 32.38 -0.38
CA LYS A 297 -15.50 33.09 -1.55
C LYS A 297 -16.21 32.21 -2.58
N ILE A 298 -15.82 30.93 -2.65
CA ILE A 298 -16.37 29.96 -3.64
C ILE A 298 -17.10 28.80 -2.96
N TYR A 299 -17.23 28.83 -1.63
CA TYR A 299 -17.64 27.68 -0.83
C TYR A 299 -18.99 27.11 -1.27
N ASP A 300 -20.04 27.94 -1.25
CA ASP A 300 -21.40 27.47 -1.48
C ASP A 300 -21.57 26.96 -2.93
N GLU A 301 -21.13 27.74 -3.92
CA GLU A 301 -21.20 27.36 -5.33
C GLU A 301 -20.41 26.09 -5.65
N PHE A 302 -19.17 26.00 -5.11
CA PHE A 302 -18.31 24.84 -5.34
C PHE A 302 -18.86 23.57 -4.67
N LEU A 303 -19.39 23.71 -3.43
CA LEU A 303 -19.99 22.60 -2.70
C LEU A 303 -21.23 22.06 -3.42
N ASP A 304 -22.10 22.93 -3.92
CA ASP A 304 -23.31 22.53 -4.67
C ASP A 304 -22.93 21.76 -5.96
N LYS A 305 -21.93 22.24 -6.70
CA LYS A 305 -21.40 21.53 -7.87
C LYS A 305 -20.83 20.14 -7.52
N LEU A 306 -20.11 20.06 -6.40
CA LEU A 306 -19.51 18.81 -5.94
C LEU A 306 -20.58 17.80 -5.49
N VAL A 307 -21.61 18.25 -4.77
CA VAL A 307 -22.77 17.44 -4.36
C VAL A 307 -23.48 16.90 -5.60
N ALA A 308 -23.82 17.77 -6.55
CA ALA A 308 -24.50 17.36 -7.78
C ALA A 308 -23.68 16.36 -8.62
N LYS A 309 -22.33 16.43 -8.54
CA LYS A 309 -21.45 15.46 -9.17
C LYS A 309 -21.41 14.13 -8.41
N ALA A 310 -21.37 14.16 -7.10
CA ALA A 310 -21.36 12.98 -6.24
C ALA A 310 -22.65 12.15 -6.36
N GLU A 311 -23.81 12.81 -6.40
CA GLU A 311 -25.12 12.17 -6.56
C GLU A 311 -25.30 11.43 -7.89
N LYS A 312 -24.55 11.80 -8.93
CA LYS A 312 -24.57 11.13 -10.24
C LYS A 312 -23.72 9.87 -10.30
N ILE A 313 -22.92 9.57 -9.27
CA ILE A 313 -22.07 8.38 -9.26
C ILE A 313 -22.96 7.13 -9.18
N LYS A 314 -22.85 6.28 -10.20
CA LYS A 314 -23.64 5.05 -10.30
C LYS A 314 -23.01 3.95 -9.44
N LEU A 315 -23.72 3.57 -8.38
CA LEU A 315 -23.48 2.35 -7.63
C LEU A 315 -24.00 1.13 -8.40
N GLY A 316 -23.28 0.01 -8.36
CA GLY A 316 -23.73 -1.19 -9.04
C GLY A 316 -22.81 -2.40 -8.85
N ALA A 317 -23.16 -3.50 -9.52
CA ALA A 317 -22.36 -4.70 -9.58
C ALA A 317 -20.95 -4.38 -10.11
N PRO A 318 -19.88 -4.85 -9.46
CA PRO A 318 -18.51 -4.47 -9.81
C PRO A 318 -18.06 -4.86 -11.22
N MET A 319 -18.69 -5.93 -11.77
CA MET A 319 -18.41 -6.42 -13.13
C MET A 319 -19.21 -5.68 -14.21
N ASP A 320 -20.22 -4.88 -13.84
CA ASP A 320 -21.01 -4.12 -14.82
C ASP A 320 -20.16 -2.93 -15.32
N LYS A 321 -20.12 -2.78 -16.65
CA LYS A 321 -19.37 -1.71 -17.34
C LYS A 321 -19.86 -0.29 -17.01
N ASP A 322 -21.14 -0.14 -16.66
CA ASP A 322 -21.77 1.15 -16.36
C ASP A 322 -21.64 1.53 -14.88
N THR A 323 -21.19 0.61 -14.04
CA THR A 323 -20.92 0.87 -12.62
C THR A 323 -19.71 1.78 -12.47
N GLN A 324 -19.85 2.82 -11.64
CA GLN A 324 -18.79 3.78 -11.34
C GLN A 324 -18.22 3.59 -9.93
N MET A 325 -18.98 3.01 -9.01
CA MET A 325 -18.53 2.69 -7.66
C MET A 325 -19.15 1.37 -7.21
N GLY A 326 -18.34 0.44 -6.74
CA GLY A 326 -18.72 -0.86 -6.22
C GLY A 326 -19.00 -0.85 -4.71
N PRO A 327 -19.21 -2.03 -4.10
CA PRO A 327 -19.42 -2.17 -2.67
C PRO A 327 -18.17 -1.87 -1.86
N LEU A 328 -18.33 -1.70 -0.56
CA LEU A 328 -17.26 -1.81 0.43
C LEU A 328 -16.83 -3.27 0.56
N ASN A 329 -15.60 -3.49 1.05
CA ASN A 329 -15.06 -4.84 1.14
C ASN A 329 -15.73 -5.71 2.22
N SER A 330 -16.17 -5.14 3.34
CA SER A 330 -16.71 -5.91 4.45
C SER A 330 -17.87 -5.22 5.19
N PHE A 331 -18.69 -6.04 5.85
CA PHE A 331 -19.78 -5.54 6.70
C PHE A 331 -19.25 -4.70 7.87
N LYS A 332 -18.14 -5.10 8.48
CA LYS A 332 -17.49 -4.33 9.56
C LYS A 332 -17.12 -2.92 9.12
N GLN A 333 -16.66 -2.77 7.87
CA GLN A 333 -16.32 -1.47 7.31
C GLN A 333 -17.58 -0.60 7.12
N LEU A 334 -18.67 -1.19 6.63
CA LEU A 334 -19.96 -0.53 6.48
C LEU A 334 -20.47 0.00 7.84
N GLU A 335 -20.49 -0.84 8.87
CA GLU A 335 -20.92 -0.45 10.22
C GLU A 335 -20.07 0.67 10.81
N ASN A 336 -18.73 0.60 10.60
CA ASN A 336 -17.83 1.65 11.07
C ASN A 336 -18.15 3.01 10.42
N ILE A 337 -18.46 3.02 9.15
CA ILE A 337 -18.84 4.24 8.42
C ILE A 337 -20.16 4.80 9.00
N GLU A 338 -21.19 3.97 9.12
CA GLU A 338 -22.50 4.40 9.67
C GLU A 338 -22.37 4.96 11.10
N LYS A 339 -21.61 4.30 11.96
CA LYS A 339 -21.33 4.75 13.32
C LYS A 339 -20.68 6.15 13.36
N ASN A 340 -19.68 6.38 12.53
CA ASN A 340 -18.98 7.67 12.50
C ASN A 340 -19.85 8.79 11.90
N ILE A 341 -20.65 8.48 10.87
CA ILE A 341 -21.60 9.46 10.30
C ILE A 341 -22.63 9.85 11.34
N LYS A 342 -23.24 8.88 12.03
CA LYS A 342 -24.22 9.14 13.10
C LYS A 342 -23.62 10.04 14.18
N ALA A 343 -22.45 9.71 14.69
CA ALA A 343 -21.77 10.51 15.71
C ALA A 343 -21.41 11.93 15.22
N THR A 344 -21.08 12.09 13.93
CA THR A 344 -20.81 13.40 13.34
C THR A 344 -22.08 14.26 13.25
N VAL A 345 -23.21 13.68 12.86
CA VAL A 345 -24.50 14.37 12.78
C VAL A 345 -24.97 14.80 14.17
N GLU A 346 -24.85 13.93 15.17
CA GLU A 346 -25.16 14.23 16.57
C GLU A 346 -24.33 15.41 17.12
N GLN A 347 -23.11 15.63 16.61
CA GLN A 347 -22.23 16.74 16.95
C GLN A 347 -22.39 17.95 16.03
N GLY A 348 -23.41 17.97 15.17
CA GLY A 348 -23.80 19.11 14.34
C GLY A 348 -23.25 19.12 12.93
N GLY A 349 -22.67 18.01 12.44
CA GLY A 349 -22.37 17.80 11.02
C GLY A 349 -23.65 17.71 10.18
N LYS A 350 -23.61 18.21 8.94
CA LYS A 350 -24.77 18.23 8.04
C LYS A 350 -24.49 17.37 6.82
N ILE A 351 -25.28 16.31 6.61
CA ILE A 351 -25.22 15.50 5.40
C ILE A 351 -25.73 16.33 4.22
N LYS A 352 -24.92 16.48 3.19
CA LYS A 352 -25.27 17.16 1.93
C LYS A 352 -25.75 16.19 0.87
N CYS A 353 -25.18 14.97 0.81
CA CYS A 353 -25.71 13.85 0.01
C CYS A 353 -25.26 12.52 0.62
N GLY A 354 -25.89 11.42 0.24
CA GLY A 354 -25.60 10.07 0.72
C GLY A 354 -25.95 9.86 2.20
N GLY A 355 -25.01 9.36 3.00
CA GLY A 355 -25.11 9.24 4.45
C GLY A 355 -25.83 8.00 4.99
N LYS A 356 -26.38 7.15 4.13
CA LYS A 356 -27.06 5.89 4.50
C LYS A 356 -26.69 4.79 3.51
N ARG A 357 -26.66 3.54 3.97
CA ARG A 357 -26.41 2.41 3.08
C ARG A 357 -27.43 2.38 1.94
N SER A 358 -27.01 1.91 0.77
CA SER A 358 -27.86 1.79 -0.40
C SER A 358 -28.74 0.53 -0.33
N ASN A 359 -29.96 0.63 -0.87
CA ASN A 359 -30.91 -0.49 -0.98
C ASN A 359 -30.79 -1.24 -2.32
N ILE A 360 -29.74 -1.00 -3.11
CA ILE A 360 -29.56 -1.66 -4.42
C ILE A 360 -29.35 -3.17 -4.28
N SER A 361 -28.84 -3.63 -3.11
CA SER A 361 -28.74 -5.04 -2.75
C SER A 361 -29.02 -5.22 -1.26
N ASN A 362 -29.78 -6.25 -0.92
CA ASN A 362 -30.04 -6.61 0.48
C ASN A 362 -28.88 -7.39 1.12
N LYS A 363 -27.89 -7.83 0.34
CA LYS A 363 -26.78 -8.66 0.79
C LYS A 363 -25.42 -8.00 0.67
N GLY A 364 -25.21 -7.21 -0.38
CA GLY A 364 -23.92 -6.54 -0.66
C GLY A 364 -23.68 -5.29 0.21
N TYR A 365 -22.42 -4.90 0.33
CA TYR A 365 -21.98 -3.82 1.25
C TYR A 365 -21.96 -2.45 0.56
N TYR A 366 -23.06 -2.04 -0.08
CA TYR A 366 -23.12 -0.81 -0.86
C TYR A 366 -23.36 0.43 -0.04
N PHE A 367 -22.48 1.42 -0.20
CA PHE A 367 -22.57 2.72 0.44
C PHE A 367 -22.37 3.84 -0.59
N PRO A 368 -23.30 4.83 -0.70
CA PRO A 368 -23.21 5.87 -1.71
C PRO A 368 -22.11 6.88 -1.41
N ALA A 369 -21.70 7.62 -2.44
CA ALA A 369 -20.88 8.80 -2.29
C ALA A 369 -21.54 9.75 -1.27
N THR A 370 -20.80 10.10 -0.21
CA THR A 370 -21.33 10.85 0.92
C THR A 370 -20.50 12.09 1.16
N ILE A 371 -21.18 13.23 1.28
CA ILE A 371 -20.56 14.52 1.61
C ILE A 371 -21.19 15.05 2.88
N ILE A 372 -20.36 15.42 3.85
CA ILE A 372 -20.79 15.96 5.15
C ILE A 372 -20.10 17.31 5.36
N GLU A 373 -20.91 18.34 5.52
CA GLU A 373 -20.44 19.65 5.94
C GLU A 373 -20.13 19.62 7.44
N CYS A 374 -18.89 19.93 7.79
CA CYS A 374 -18.37 19.92 9.15
C CYS A 374 -18.03 21.34 9.60
N LYS A 375 -18.44 21.73 10.82
CA LYS A 375 -18.10 23.03 11.39
C LYS A 375 -16.61 23.17 11.70
N ASN A 376 -15.95 22.06 12.02
CA ASN A 376 -14.52 21.97 12.33
C ASN A 376 -14.00 20.56 12.03
N HIS A 377 -12.69 20.38 12.12
CA HIS A 377 -12.00 19.13 11.80
C HIS A 377 -11.98 18.10 12.95
N ASN A 378 -12.57 18.40 14.12
CA ASN A 378 -12.62 17.49 15.28
C ASN A 378 -13.85 16.56 15.25
N LEU A 379 -14.73 16.71 14.26
CA LEU A 379 -15.87 15.81 14.10
C LEU A 379 -15.41 14.41 13.65
N PRO A 380 -16.06 13.33 14.11
CA PRO A 380 -15.61 11.96 13.87
C PRO A 380 -15.29 11.63 12.42
N THR A 381 -16.10 12.09 11.45
CA THR A 381 -15.82 11.85 10.03
C THR A 381 -14.68 12.70 9.46
N ALA A 382 -14.31 13.81 10.12
CA ALA A 382 -13.17 14.65 9.71
C ALA A 382 -11.86 14.23 10.42
N GLU A 383 -11.93 13.61 11.59
CA GLU A 383 -10.78 13.19 12.38
C GLU A 383 -10.32 11.75 12.04
N ASN A 384 -11.27 10.81 11.99
CA ASN A 384 -10.97 9.39 11.84
C ASN A 384 -10.85 8.97 10.37
N GLU A 385 -9.94 8.06 10.07
CA GLU A 385 -9.89 7.38 8.78
C GLU A 385 -11.07 6.40 8.69
N LEU A 386 -12.02 6.67 7.79
CA LEU A 386 -13.20 5.81 7.60
C LEU A 386 -12.96 4.71 6.58
N PHE A 387 -12.02 4.91 5.66
CA PHE A 387 -11.70 4.01 4.57
C PHE A 387 -12.93 3.64 3.72
N GLY A 388 -13.68 4.66 3.31
CA GLY A 388 -14.92 4.56 2.56
C GLY A 388 -15.29 5.87 1.87
N PRO A 389 -16.41 5.91 1.10
CA PRO A 389 -16.75 7.02 0.20
C PRO A 389 -17.37 8.22 0.97
N VAL A 390 -16.68 8.71 1.98
CA VAL A 390 -17.16 9.79 2.86
C VAL A 390 -16.18 10.96 2.87
N LEU A 391 -16.66 12.11 2.43
CA LEU A 391 -15.94 13.38 2.37
C LEU A 391 -16.44 14.33 3.46
N SER A 392 -15.55 14.81 4.31
CA SER A 392 -15.81 15.89 5.25
C SER A 392 -15.38 17.23 4.65
N VAL A 393 -16.29 18.20 4.57
CA VAL A 393 -16.05 19.50 3.92
C VAL A 393 -16.09 20.62 4.95
N MET A 394 -15.12 21.52 4.89
CA MET A 394 -14.93 22.65 5.80
C MET A 394 -14.61 23.93 5.02
N LYS A 395 -14.97 25.07 5.59
CA LYS A 395 -14.68 26.40 5.06
C LYS A 395 -13.38 26.95 5.66
N PHE A 396 -12.64 27.75 4.90
CA PHE A 396 -11.50 28.52 5.40
C PHE A 396 -11.44 29.90 4.74
N GLU A 397 -10.72 30.85 5.37
CA GLU A 397 -10.56 32.20 4.89
C GLU A 397 -9.17 32.50 4.31
N THR A 398 -8.10 32.19 5.04
CA THR A 398 -6.73 32.57 4.67
C THR A 398 -5.81 31.36 4.41
N GLU A 399 -4.72 31.61 3.70
CA GLU A 399 -3.67 30.58 3.41
C GLU A 399 -3.05 30.07 4.71
N GLU A 400 -2.80 30.94 5.68
CA GLU A 400 -2.19 30.60 6.96
C GLU A 400 -3.12 29.73 7.82
N GLU A 401 -4.41 30.05 7.82
CA GLU A 401 -5.44 29.28 8.52
C GLU A 401 -5.51 27.85 7.96
N VAL A 402 -5.65 27.71 6.65
CA VAL A 402 -5.84 26.39 6.05
C VAL A 402 -4.60 25.50 6.19
N ILE A 403 -3.39 26.06 6.16
CA ILE A 403 -2.15 25.31 6.42
C ILE A 403 -2.18 24.72 7.85
N LYS A 404 -2.63 25.48 8.85
CA LYS A 404 -2.78 24.98 10.23
C LYS A 404 -3.79 23.84 10.28
N LEU A 405 -4.99 24.04 9.71
CA LEU A 405 -6.07 23.05 9.67
C LEU A 405 -5.65 21.75 8.94
N MET A 406 -4.95 21.87 7.82
CA MET A 406 -4.46 20.71 7.06
C MET A 406 -3.46 19.89 7.87
N ASN A 407 -2.58 20.54 8.65
CA ASN A 407 -1.55 19.93 9.46
C ASN A 407 -2.05 19.35 10.80
N ASP A 408 -3.22 19.81 11.27
CA ASP A 408 -3.81 19.38 12.53
C ASP A 408 -4.54 18.03 12.36
N ASN A 409 -3.73 16.98 12.28
CA ASN A 409 -4.14 15.60 12.28
C ASN A 409 -2.92 14.71 12.58
N LYS A 410 -3.17 13.55 13.19
CA LYS A 410 -2.12 12.57 13.49
C LYS A 410 -1.51 11.90 12.26
N TYR A 411 -2.22 11.87 11.15
CA TYR A 411 -1.75 11.31 9.88
C TYR A 411 -0.95 12.31 9.03
N GLY A 412 -0.19 11.80 8.07
CA GLY A 412 0.58 12.60 7.13
C GLY A 412 0.99 11.80 5.90
N LEU A 413 0.03 11.11 5.22
CA LEU A 413 0.35 10.35 4.02
C LEU A 413 0.34 11.24 2.77
N SER A 414 -0.82 11.78 2.41
CA SER A 414 -0.93 12.62 1.23
C SER A 414 -1.72 13.91 1.48
N SER A 415 -1.66 14.82 0.51
CA SER A 415 -2.41 16.09 0.50
C SER A 415 -2.64 16.57 -0.92
N GLY A 416 -3.63 17.45 -1.13
CA GLY A 416 -3.94 18.07 -2.41
C GLY A 416 -4.09 19.59 -2.31
N VAL A 417 -3.64 20.30 -3.33
CA VAL A 417 -3.72 21.78 -3.41
C VAL A 417 -4.21 22.17 -4.79
N TYR A 418 -5.32 22.89 -4.87
CA TYR A 418 -5.85 23.44 -6.11
C TYR A 418 -5.79 24.97 -6.10
N THR A 419 -5.02 25.57 -7.00
CA THR A 419 -4.83 27.02 -7.17
C THR A 419 -4.20 27.31 -8.53
N SER A 420 -4.56 28.43 -9.16
CA SER A 420 -3.88 28.93 -10.35
C SER A 420 -2.58 29.68 -10.03
N ASN A 421 -2.37 30.04 -8.77
CA ASN A 421 -1.18 30.75 -8.33
C ASN A 421 -0.04 29.76 -8.03
N PHE A 422 0.94 29.70 -8.93
CA PHE A 422 2.11 28.80 -8.80
C PHE A 422 2.87 29.02 -7.49
N GLY A 423 3.10 30.27 -7.10
CA GLY A 423 3.80 30.61 -5.84
C GLY A 423 3.06 30.11 -4.60
N ARG A 424 1.73 30.22 -4.59
CA ARG A 424 0.87 29.65 -3.54
C ARG A 424 0.96 28.15 -3.51
N GLY A 425 0.80 27.49 -4.65
CA GLY A 425 0.93 26.03 -4.76
C GLY A 425 2.24 25.52 -4.16
N LEU A 426 3.35 26.20 -4.45
CA LEU A 426 4.68 25.84 -3.93
C LEU A 426 4.79 26.12 -2.41
N ARG A 427 4.33 27.27 -1.90
CA ARG A 427 4.39 27.58 -0.46
C ARG A 427 3.56 26.60 0.36
N VAL A 428 2.30 26.38 -0.06
CA VAL A 428 1.39 25.49 0.63
C VAL A 428 1.91 24.05 0.60
N SER A 429 2.39 23.56 -0.53
CA SER A 429 2.96 22.20 -0.63
C SER A 429 4.16 21.98 0.29
N LYS A 430 5.02 22.99 0.47
CA LYS A 430 6.16 22.92 1.39
C LYS A 430 5.74 23.00 2.86
N ALA A 431 4.64 23.70 3.17
CA ALA A 431 4.18 23.91 4.54
C ALA A 431 3.35 22.72 5.07
N ILE A 432 2.78 21.90 4.20
CA ILE A 432 1.98 20.73 4.60
C ILE A 432 2.88 19.61 5.06
N ARG A 433 2.56 19.03 6.22
CA ARG A 433 3.26 17.89 6.81
C ARG A 433 2.64 16.57 6.31
N ALA A 434 2.88 16.25 5.04
CA ALA A 434 2.52 14.99 4.40
C ALA A 434 3.71 14.45 3.58
N GLY A 435 3.77 13.15 3.40
CA GLY A 435 4.83 12.53 2.60
C GLY A 435 4.67 12.76 1.10
N ILE A 436 3.44 13.04 0.65
CA ILE A 436 3.08 13.28 -0.75
C ILE A 436 2.18 14.51 -0.82
N THR A 437 2.48 15.43 -1.71
CA THR A 437 1.59 16.57 -2.01
C THR A 437 1.33 16.66 -3.50
N PHE A 438 0.06 16.67 -3.87
CA PHE A 438 -0.41 16.89 -5.23
C PHE A 438 -0.80 18.35 -5.44
N VAL A 439 -0.38 18.96 -6.53
CA VAL A 439 -0.79 20.33 -6.89
C VAL A 439 -1.52 20.27 -8.22
N ASN A 440 -2.77 20.75 -8.26
CA ASN A 440 -3.67 20.73 -9.41
C ASN A 440 -3.89 19.34 -10.05
N THR A 441 -3.70 18.30 -9.25
CA THR A 441 -3.96 16.90 -9.59
C THR A 441 -4.17 16.11 -8.31
N TYR A 442 -4.58 14.83 -8.40
CA TYR A 442 -4.68 13.95 -7.24
C TYR A 442 -4.60 12.47 -7.61
N ARG A 443 -4.21 11.61 -6.63
CA ARG A 443 -4.26 10.14 -6.72
C ARG A 443 -3.37 9.54 -7.81
N LEU A 444 -2.32 10.21 -8.24
CA LEU A 444 -1.35 9.65 -9.17
C LEU A 444 -0.31 8.80 -8.44
N ILE A 445 0.08 7.69 -9.06
CA ILE A 445 1.14 6.81 -8.61
C ILE A 445 2.09 6.49 -9.76
N SER A 446 3.36 6.22 -9.45
CA SER A 446 4.35 5.85 -10.44
C SER A 446 5.42 4.97 -9.79
N PRO A 447 5.95 3.94 -10.50
CA PRO A 447 7.08 3.18 -9.99
C PRO A 447 8.34 4.02 -9.78
N MET A 448 8.44 5.18 -10.45
CA MET A 448 9.59 6.10 -10.38
C MET A 448 9.49 7.12 -9.24
N ALA A 449 8.28 7.35 -8.70
CA ALA A 449 8.06 8.36 -7.67
C ALA A 449 8.01 7.71 -6.27
N PRO A 450 8.84 8.16 -5.31
CA PRO A 450 8.78 7.65 -3.94
C PRO A 450 7.40 7.85 -3.34
N PHE A 451 6.90 6.81 -2.68
CA PHE A 451 5.62 6.78 -1.99
C PHE A 451 5.85 6.51 -0.50
N GLY A 452 5.12 7.18 0.39
CA GLY A 452 5.14 6.90 1.82
C GLY A 452 4.87 8.11 2.68
N GLY A 453 4.35 7.84 3.87
CA GLY A 453 3.88 8.82 4.84
C GLY A 453 4.95 9.32 5.82
N ILE A 454 4.46 10.15 6.74
CA ILE A 454 5.11 10.61 7.97
C ILE A 454 4.07 10.55 9.11
N LYS A 455 4.43 10.80 10.33
CA LYS A 455 3.58 10.71 11.53
C LYS A 455 2.97 9.30 11.66
N ASP A 456 1.69 9.20 12.04
CA ASP A 456 0.96 7.92 12.15
C ASP A 456 0.64 7.25 10.80
N SER A 457 1.05 7.86 9.68
CA SER A 457 0.98 7.21 8.36
C SER A 457 2.19 6.33 8.04
N GLY A 458 3.15 6.22 8.96
CA GLY A 458 4.25 5.29 8.88
C GLY A 458 5.61 5.90 8.55
N TYR A 459 6.54 5.03 8.20
CA TYR A 459 7.92 5.37 7.85
C TYR A 459 8.51 4.34 6.88
N GLY A 460 9.60 4.72 6.22
CA GLY A 460 10.12 4.05 5.04
C GLY A 460 9.55 4.65 3.75
N LYS A 461 10.03 4.17 2.61
CA LYS A 461 9.55 4.60 1.29
C LYS A 461 9.38 3.41 0.36
N GLU A 462 8.27 3.37 -0.32
CA GLU A 462 7.99 2.45 -1.41
C GLU A 462 8.15 3.17 -2.75
N ALA A 463 8.36 2.41 -3.83
CA ALA A 463 8.62 2.93 -5.16
C ALA A 463 9.80 3.92 -5.26
N GLY A 464 10.12 4.35 -6.47
CA GLY A 464 11.28 5.21 -6.73
C GLY A 464 12.61 4.57 -6.36
N ILE A 465 13.70 5.24 -6.68
CA ILE A 465 15.05 4.78 -6.35
C ILE A 465 15.32 4.72 -4.84
N GLU A 466 14.59 5.53 -4.04
CA GLU A 466 14.74 5.55 -2.58
C GLU A 466 14.37 4.22 -1.93
N SER A 467 13.43 3.45 -2.53
CA SER A 467 13.04 2.14 -2.02
C SER A 467 14.19 1.11 -2.03
N ILE A 468 15.23 1.31 -2.83
CA ILE A 468 16.43 0.46 -2.80
C ILE A 468 17.07 0.45 -1.41
N LYS A 469 17.04 1.58 -0.70
CA LYS A 469 17.57 1.70 0.66
C LYS A 469 16.80 0.84 1.66
N GLU A 470 15.52 0.62 1.40
CA GLU A 470 14.66 -0.23 2.23
C GLU A 470 14.97 -1.71 2.09
N TYR A 471 15.56 -2.13 0.97
CA TYR A 471 15.81 -3.54 0.65
C TYR A 471 17.29 -3.88 0.53
N THR A 472 18.19 -2.99 1.00
CA THR A 472 19.64 -3.22 1.03
C THR A 472 20.26 -2.69 2.30
N ARG A 473 21.40 -3.29 2.70
CA ARG A 473 22.28 -2.79 3.75
C ARG A 473 23.61 -2.33 3.15
N ILE A 474 24.30 -1.39 3.81
CA ILE A 474 25.63 -0.97 3.43
C ILE A 474 26.64 -1.89 4.11
N LYS A 475 27.55 -2.47 3.32
CA LYS A 475 28.74 -3.16 3.80
C LYS A 475 29.97 -2.29 3.52
N THR A 476 30.75 -2.01 4.54
CA THR A 476 32.02 -1.26 4.42
C THR A 476 33.18 -2.22 4.41
N THR A 477 34.08 -2.07 3.44
CA THR A 477 35.29 -2.87 3.30
C THR A 477 36.52 -1.96 3.42
N TRP A 478 37.44 -2.29 4.33
CA TRP A 478 38.73 -1.62 4.52
C TRP A 478 39.81 -2.45 3.86
N LEU A 479 40.61 -1.84 3.02
CA LEU A 479 41.77 -2.45 2.34
C LEU A 479 43.03 -1.70 2.77
N ASN A 480 43.99 -2.44 3.33
CA ASN A 480 45.28 -1.91 3.62
C ASN A 480 46.17 -2.04 2.39
N SER A 481 46.71 -0.94 1.87
CA SER A 481 47.63 -0.87 0.75
C SER A 481 49.13 -0.69 1.18
N SER A 482 49.37 -0.67 2.47
CA SER A 482 50.76 -0.56 3.00
C SER A 482 51.52 -1.88 2.81
N ASP A 483 52.77 -1.78 2.36
CA ASP A 483 53.72 -2.90 2.32
C ASP A 483 54.30 -3.24 3.71
N LYS A 484 54.00 -2.41 4.71
CA LYS A 484 54.47 -2.60 6.08
C LYS A 484 53.44 -3.39 6.89
N PRO A 485 53.92 -4.26 7.81
CA PRO A 485 53.00 -4.92 8.74
C PRO A 485 52.28 -3.89 9.62
N MET A 486 51.07 -4.25 10.06
CA MET A 486 50.34 -3.43 11.03
C MET A 486 51.19 -3.25 12.31
N THR A 487 51.14 -2.06 12.87
CA THR A 487 51.80 -1.78 14.16
C THR A 487 51.14 -2.65 15.24
N ASP A 488 51.98 -3.31 16.06
CA ASP A 488 51.50 -4.06 17.21
C ASP A 488 51.01 -3.09 18.28
N PRO A 489 49.69 -3.08 18.62
CA PRO A 489 49.18 -2.12 19.59
C PRO A 489 49.69 -2.35 21.02
N PHE A 490 50.31 -3.51 21.30
CA PHE A 490 50.86 -3.86 22.61
C PHE A 490 52.32 -3.52 22.74
N THR A 491 53.00 -3.12 21.66
CA THR A 491 54.43 -2.73 21.65
C THR A 491 54.61 -1.24 21.38
N MET A 492 53.54 -0.45 21.30
CA MET A 492 53.64 1.02 21.23
C MET A 492 54.08 1.58 22.55
N GLY A 493 55.35 1.96 22.60
CA GLY A 493 55.98 2.75 23.67
C GLY A 493 55.78 4.24 23.47
#